data_29196df4f86ccf573f217e91a87b3e48
#
_entry.id   29196df4f86ccf573f217e91a87b3e48
#
_cell.length_a   1.000
_cell.length_b   1.000
_cell.length_c   1.000
_cell.angle_alpha   90.00
_cell.angle_beta   90.00
_cell.angle_gamma   90.00
#
_symmetry.space_group_name_H-M   'P 1'
#
loop_
_entity.id
_entity.type
_entity.pdbx_description
1 polymer ?
#
loop_
_entity_poly.entity_id
_entity_poly.type
_entity_poly.pdbx_seq_one_letter_code
_entity_poly.pdbx_strand_id
1 'polypeptide(L)'
;MKKSIGGILSVLCLLMLLFNPGLALEGARQGLVLWGNVVLPTLLPFMICSGVIVAMDAIRILTGPFKPILSGILSLSDQGSFCLMSGLLCGYPMGAKTTSDFLDQGRLSVREGKYLLAISNHPSPMFVLGYVMAQIALIPSMIPPCPLWAVLAALYLPILPISMLARYCYHYKRQPLEETYPVTAQSEPGTPACSEPETTACFSFDTHMMSCFETMVKIGGYIILFSILALYLTVFPFQMPPLLRPALLGSVEITTGIQIIASSVPGKMGALLIIGSAAFGGFSGIFQTKSVLKNAGLSIRHYMLWKILHS
;
A
#
# COMPACT_ATOMS: atom_id res chain seq x y z
N MET A 1 7.29 -27.62 12.21
CA MET A 1 8.11 -27.10 11.09
C MET A 1 7.99 -25.58 10.91
N LYS A 2 6.82 -24.97 10.68
CA LYS A 2 6.74 -23.51 10.44
C LYS A 2 7.27 -22.65 11.60
N LYS A 3 7.05 -23.02 12.85
CA LYS A 3 7.56 -22.29 14.04
C LYS A 3 9.09 -22.38 14.17
N SER A 4 9.68 -23.55 13.88
CA SER A 4 11.15 -23.73 13.92
C SER A 4 11.86 -22.90 12.85
N ILE A 5 11.33 -22.86 11.60
CA ILE A 5 11.92 -22.05 10.53
C ILE A 5 11.87 -20.56 10.88
N GLY A 6 10.74 -20.07 11.42
CA GLY A 6 10.62 -18.69 11.87
C GLY A 6 11.61 -18.34 12.99
N GLY A 7 11.80 -19.24 13.96
CA GLY A 7 12.78 -19.07 15.02
C GLY A 7 14.23 -18.99 14.50
N ILE A 8 14.61 -19.90 13.61
CA ILE A 8 15.95 -19.90 13.01
C ILE A 8 16.19 -18.60 12.22
N LEU A 9 15.21 -18.18 11.42
CA LEU A 9 15.32 -16.93 10.65
C LEU A 9 15.46 -15.71 11.56
N SER A 10 14.73 -15.67 12.68
CA SER A 10 14.84 -14.58 13.66
C SER A 10 16.22 -14.54 14.33
N VAL A 11 16.76 -15.70 14.68
CA VAL A 11 18.12 -15.80 15.25
C VAL A 11 19.18 -15.36 14.23
N LEU A 12 19.05 -15.81 12.97
CA LEU A 12 19.97 -15.39 11.90
C LEU A 12 19.90 -13.86 11.66
N CYS A 13 18.71 -13.30 11.68
CA CYS A 13 18.53 -11.84 11.57
C CYS A 13 19.20 -11.11 12.74
N LEU A 14 19.02 -11.57 13.95
CA LEU A 14 19.67 -10.99 15.14
C LEU A 14 21.20 -11.07 15.05
N LEU A 15 21.74 -12.24 14.66
CA LEU A 15 23.18 -12.40 14.47
C LEU A 15 23.71 -11.46 13.38
N MET A 16 22.99 -11.31 12.28
CA MET A 16 23.34 -10.39 11.21
C MET A 16 23.47 -8.94 11.75
N LEU A 17 22.50 -8.49 12.55
CA LEU A 17 22.53 -7.16 13.17
C LEU A 17 23.73 -6.98 14.11
N LEU A 18 24.11 -8.03 14.84
CA LEU A 18 25.24 -8.00 15.78
C LEU A 18 26.60 -8.04 15.08
N PHE A 19 26.72 -8.72 13.95
CA PHE A 19 27.98 -8.80 13.20
C PHE A 19 28.41 -7.48 12.55
N ASN A 20 27.46 -6.63 12.18
CA ASN A 20 27.76 -5.31 11.61
C ASN A 20 26.78 -4.25 12.13
N PRO A 21 26.93 -3.83 13.40
CA PRO A 21 26.00 -2.90 14.05
C PRO A 21 25.98 -1.51 13.38
N GLY A 22 27.13 -1.08 12.80
CA GLY A 22 27.21 0.20 12.07
C GLY A 22 26.30 0.21 10.84
N LEU A 23 26.29 -0.87 10.08
CA LEU A 23 25.42 -1.03 8.91
C LEU A 23 23.94 -1.12 9.30
N ALA A 24 23.66 -1.84 10.39
CA ALA A 24 22.30 -1.94 10.94
C ALA A 24 21.77 -0.56 11.37
N LEU A 25 22.59 0.22 12.08
CA LEU A 25 22.23 1.56 12.52
C LEU A 25 22.02 2.52 11.33
N GLU A 26 22.87 2.45 10.32
CA GLU A 26 22.73 3.28 9.11
C GLU A 26 21.44 2.94 8.34
N GLY A 27 21.13 1.65 8.15
CA GLY A 27 19.88 1.21 7.52
C GLY A 27 18.65 1.64 8.32
N ALA A 28 18.70 1.52 9.65
CA ALA A 28 17.63 1.97 10.52
C ALA A 28 17.43 3.49 10.43
N ARG A 29 18.53 4.27 10.40
CA ARG A 29 18.48 5.72 10.26
C ARG A 29 17.87 6.14 8.94
N GLN A 30 18.28 5.52 7.83
CA GLN A 30 17.70 5.79 6.50
C GLN A 30 16.20 5.51 6.47
N GLY A 31 15.78 4.36 6.99
CA GLY A 31 14.36 4.01 7.11
C GLY A 31 13.57 4.96 7.99
N LEU A 32 14.14 5.40 9.12
CA LEU A 32 13.51 6.34 10.05
C LEU A 32 13.36 7.73 9.41
N VAL A 33 14.39 8.23 8.75
CA VAL A 33 14.37 9.53 8.03
C VAL A 33 13.32 9.51 6.92
N LEU A 34 13.24 8.43 6.15
CA LEU A 34 12.22 8.26 5.13
C LEU A 34 10.82 8.26 5.73
N TRP A 35 10.60 7.45 6.77
CA TRP A 35 9.32 7.38 7.44
C TRP A 35 8.91 8.73 8.03
N GLY A 36 9.80 9.38 8.75
CA GLY A 36 9.53 10.65 9.43
C GLY A 36 9.34 11.84 8.49
N ASN A 37 10.14 11.93 7.43
CA ASN A 37 10.15 13.11 6.56
C ASN A 37 9.21 12.98 5.33
N VAL A 38 8.87 11.77 4.94
CA VAL A 38 8.05 11.55 3.73
C VAL A 38 6.74 10.85 4.07
N VAL A 39 6.81 9.68 4.68
CA VAL A 39 5.62 8.83 4.85
C VAL A 39 4.66 9.36 5.90
N LEU A 40 5.18 9.73 7.07
CA LEU A 40 4.37 10.24 8.19
C LEU A 40 3.62 11.55 7.82
N PRO A 41 4.28 12.62 7.31
CA PRO A 41 3.60 13.86 7.01
C PRO A 41 2.62 13.78 5.83
N THR A 42 2.79 12.80 4.94
CA THR A 42 1.87 12.62 3.81
C THR A 42 0.67 11.74 4.14
N LEU A 43 0.87 10.64 4.85
CA LEU A 43 -0.19 9.66 5.12
C LEU A 43 -1.04 10.02 6.35
N LEU A 44 -0.42 10.48 7.45
CA LEU A 44 -1.14 10.70 8.71
C LEU A 44 -2.27 11.73 8.60
N PRO A 45 -2.06 12.95 8.04
CA PRO A 45 -3.14 13.92 7.90
C PRO A 45 -4.27 13.38 7.03
N PHE A 46 -3.94 12.67 5.97
CA PHE A 46 -4.96 12.09 5.11
C PHE A 46 -5.75 10.97 5.82
N MET A 47 -5.10 10.11 6.58
CA MET A 47 -5.78 9.07 7.36
C MET A 47 -6.78 9.68 8.34
N ILE A 48 -6.37 10.74 9.05
CA ILE A 48 -7.24 11.46 9.99
C ILE A 48 -8.43 12.07 9.24
N CYS A 49 -8.18 12.85 8.18
CA CYS A 49 -9.25 13.48 7.38
C CYS A 49 -10.18 12.44 6.74
N SER A 50 -9.63 11.33 6.25
CA SER A 50 -10.39 10.22 5.65
C SER A 50 -11.42 9.65 6.63
N GLY A 51 -11.02 9.42 7.88
CA GLY A 51 -11.93 8.91 8.91
C GLY A 51 -13.04 9.92 9.27
N VAL A 52 -12.71 11.21 9.33
CA VAL A 52 -13.71 12.27 9.54
C VAL A 52 -14.71 12.32 8.38
N ILE A 53 -14.25 12.26 7.12
CA ILE A 53 -15.11 12.22 5.92
C ILE A 53 -16.07 11.04 6.00
N VAL A 54 -15.58 9.87 6.40
CA VAL A 54 -16.41 8.66 6.56
C VAL A 54 -17.43 8.82 7.68
N ALA A 55 -17.02 9.39 8.83
CA ALA A 55 -17.88 9.61 9.98
C ALA A 55 -19.00 10.64 9.72
N MET A 56 -18.72 11.63 8.87
CA MET A 56 -19.68 12.67 8.47
C MET A 56 -20.51 12.29 7.23
N ASP A 57 -20.41 11.07 6.74
CA ASP A 57 -21.06 10.57 5.50
C ASP A 57 -20.79 11.45 4.26
N ALA A 58 -19.64 12.11 4.23
CA ALA A 58 -19.25 13.06 3.20
C ALA A 58 -18.51 12.42 2.00
N ILE A 59 -18.53 11.09 1.90
CA ILE A 59 -17.85 10.33 0.82
C ILE A 59 -18.29 10.83 -0.56
N ARG A 60 -19.58 11.08 -0.76
CA ARG A 60 -20.13 11.53 -2.05
C ARG A 60 -19.63 12.91 -2.48
N ILE A 61 -19.26 13.76 -1.54
CA ILE A 61 -18.70 15.09 -1.85
C ILE A 61 -17.32 14.92 -2.53
N LEU A 62 -16.49 14.02 -2.00
CA LEU A 62 -15.15 13.74 -2.54
C LEU A 62 -15.22 12.97 -3.86
N THR A 63 -16.08 11.96 -3.96
CA THR A 63 -16.15 11.06 -5.12
C THR A 63 -17.00 11.61 -6.27
N GLY A 64 -17.90 12.55 -5.99
CA GLY A 64 -18.87 13.11 -6.93
C GLY A 64 -18.28 13.59 -8.26
N PRO A 65 -17.24 14.44 -8.25
CA PRO A 65 -16.61 14.93 -9.50
C PRO A 65 -16.05 13.82 -10.39
N PHE A 66 -15.62 12.69 -9.80
CA PHE A 66 -15.00 11.58 -10.49
C PHE A 66 -15.97 10.41 -10.78
N LYS A 67 -17.24 10.58 -10.42
CA LYS A 67 -18.27 9.54 -10.55
C LYS A 67 -18.36 8.92 -11.95
N PRO A 68 -18.29 9.66 -13.08
CA PRO A 68 -18.37 9.05 -14.42
C PRO A 68 -17.23 8.06 -14.68
N ILE A 69 -16.03 8.30 -14.15
CA ILE A 69 -14.89 7.39 -14.29
C ILE A 69 -15.01 6.24 -13.30
N LEU A 70 -15.23 6.54 -12.03
CA LEU A 70 -15.22 5.57 -10.95
C LEU A 70 -16.39 4.58 -11.05
N SER A 71 -17.59 5.06 -11.26
CA SER A 71 -18.77 4.19 -11.38
C SER A 71 -19.08 3.76 -12.81
N GLY A 72 -18.74 4.58 -13.82
CA GLY A 72 -18.95 4.25 -15.23
C GLY A 72 -17.91 3.26 -15.75
N ILE A 73 -16.64 3.64 -15.77
CA ILE A 73 -15.56 2.82 -16.34
C ILE A 73 -15.16 1.69 -15.38
N LEU A 74 -14.93 2.00 -14.11
CA LEU A 74 -14.45 1.04 -13.11
C LEU A 74 -15.57 0.28 -12.40
N SER A 75 -16.84 0.67 -12.61
CA SER A 75 -18.03 0.01 -12.05
C SER A 75 -18.01 -0.12 -10.51
N LEU A 76 -17.44 0.87 -9.81
CA LEU A 76 -17.33 0.91 -8.37
C LEU A 76 -18.60 1.45 -7.70
N SER A 77 -18.87 1.00 -6.47
CA SER A 77 -19.82 1.62 -5.56
C SER A 77 -19.30 2.99 -5.07
N ASP A 78 -20.12 3.77 -4.37
CA ASP A 78 -19.66 5.04 -3.79
C ASP A 78 -18.53 4.78 -2.75
N GLN A 79 -18.67 3.73 -1.95
CA GLN A 79 -17.68 3.29 -0.98
C GLN A 79 -16.41 2.75 -1.65
N GLY A 80 -16.56 1.93 -2.69
CA GLY A 80 -15.44 1.43 -3.48
C GLY A 80 -14.68 2.56 -4.20
N SER A 81 -15.41 3.56 -4.68
CA SER A 81 -14.83 4.77 -5.26
C SER A 81 -13.96 5.54 -4.26
N PHE A 82 -14.43 5.65 -3.01
CA PHE A 82 -13.64 6.26 -1.94
C PHE A 82 -12.38 5.45 -1.60
N CYS A 83 -12.47 4.13 -1.55
CA CYS A 83 -11.31 3.25 -1.31
C CYS A 83 -10.24 3.42 -2.41
N LEU A 84 -10.65 3.46 -3.68
CA LEU A 84 -9.74 3.69 -4.79
C LEU A 84 -9.09 5.07 -4.71
N MET A 85 -9.88 6.13 -4.45
CA MET A 85 -9.36 7.49 -4.33
C MET A 85 -8.39 7.63 -3.15
N SER A 86 -8.70 7.02 -2.01
CA SER A 86 -7.79 6.95 -0.86
C SER A 86 -6.44 6.37 -1.25
N GLY A 87 -6.45 5.26 -1.98
CA GLY A 87 -5.23 4.61 -2.45
C GLY A 87 -4.47 5.42 -3.49
N LEU A 88 -5.16 6.07 -4.43
CA LEU A 88 -4.52 6.90 -5.44
C LEU A 88 -3.91 8.17 -4.85
N LEU A 89 -4.58 8.82 -3.92
CA LEU A 89 -4.12 10.08 -3.33
C LEU A 89 -2.99 9.87 -2.32
N CYS A 90 -3.10 8.86 -1.47
CA CYS A 90 -2.13 8.60 -0.40
C CYS A 90 -1.07 7.59 -0.76
N GLY A 91 -1.38 6.72 -1.70
CA GLY A 91 -0.50 5.62 -2.03
C GLY A 91 -0.73 4.38 -1.17
N TYR A 92 0.11 3.37 -1.40
CA TYR A 92 0.08 2.16 -0.58
C TYR A 92 0.59 2.48 0.85
N PRO A 93 0.01 1.84 1.90
CA PRO A 93 -1.02 0.80 1.85
C PRO A 93 -2.46 1.30 2.02
N MET A 94 -2.74 2.59 1.77
CA MET A 94 -4.02 3.22 2.16
C MET A 94 -5.23 2.65 1.43
N GLY A 95 -5.12 2.34 0.13
CA GLY A 95 -6.22 1.71 -0.59
C GLY A 95 -6.64 0.38 0.03
N ALA A 96 -5.67 -0.46 0.40
CA ALA A 96 -5.93 -1.73 1.08
C ALA A 96 -6.50 -1.54 2.49
N LYS A 97 -5.98 -0.56 3.25
CA LYS A 97 -6.47 -0.25 4.60
C LYS A 97 -7.94 0.17 4.56
N THR A 98 -8.28 1.17 3.75
CA THR A 98 -9.66 1.66 3.62
C THR A 98 -10.60 0.57 3.13
N THR A 99 -10.15 -0.27 2.18
CA THR A 99 -10.93 -1.42 1.70
C THR A 99 -11.16 -2.43 2.82
N SER A 100 -10.15 -2.75 3.63
CA SER A 100 -10.29 -3.67 4.76
C SER A 100 -11.22 -3.12 5.83
N ASP A 101 -11.07 -1.85 6.20
CA ASP A 101 -11.92 -1.19 7.19
C ASP A 101 -13.40 -1.18 6.74
N PHE A 102 -13.69 -0.92 5.45
CA PHE A 102 -15.05 -0.93 4.91
C PHE A 102 -15.65 -2.32 4.79
N LEU A 103 -14.83 -3.34 4.53
CA LEU A 103 -15.27 -4.74 4.57
C LEU A 103 -15.63 -5.17 6.01
N ASP A 104 -14.78 -4.82 6.99
CA ASP A 104 -15.03 -5.13 8.39
C ASP A 104 -16.28 -4.41 8.94
N GLN A 105 -16.63 -3.25 8.36
CA GLN A 105 -17.87 -2.49 8.65
C GLN A 105 -19.08 -2.97 7.85
N GLY A 106 -18.96 -4.00 6.99
CA GLY A 106 -20.05 -4.46 6.13
C GLY A 106 -20.48 -3.47 5.02
N ARG A 107 -19.67 -2.42 4.76
CA ARG A 107 -19.98 -1.37 3.76
C ARG A 107 -19.55 -1.74 2.34
N LEU A 108 -18.79 -2.83 2.17
CA LEU A 108 -18.36 -3.38 0.88
C LEU A 108 -18.64 -4.87 0.80
N SER A 109 -18.93 -5.36 -0.40
CA SER A 109 -18.96 -6.79 -0.65
C SER A 109 -17.53 -7.36 -0.73
N VAL A 110 -17.34 -8.63 -0.35
CA VAL A 110 -16.04 -9.31 -0.43
C VAL A 110 -15.53 -9.35 -1.89
N ARG A 111 -16.41 -9.44 -2.87
CA ARG A 111 -16.04 -9.42 -4.30
C ARG A 111 -15.47 -8.07 -4.70
N GLU A 112 -16.13 -6.98 -4.30
CA GLU A 112 -15.65 -5.62 -4.54
C GLU A 112 -14.33 -5.35 -3.80
N GLY A 113 -14.20 -5.82 -2.56
CA GLY A 113 -12.95 -5.72 -1.80
C GLY A 113 -11.76 -6.42 -2.48
N LYS A 114 -11.97 -7.64 -3.03
CA LYS A 114 -10.94 -8.34 -3.81
C LYS A 114 -10.56 -7.58 -5.08
N TYR A 115 -11.54 -7.01 -5.77
CA TYR A 115 -11.33 -6.18 -6.95
C TYR A 115 -10.56 -4.90 -6.60
N LEU A 116 -10.97 -4.20 -5.55
CA LEU A 116 -10.29 -2.99 -5.07
C LEU A 116 -8.84 -3.26 -4.66
N LEU A 117 -8.57 -4.39 -4.02
CA LEU A 117 -7.20 -4.77 -3.65
C LEU A 117 -6.26 -4.87 -4.86
N ALA A 118 -6.81 -5.20 -6.04
CA ALA A 118 -6.03 -5.25 -7.28
C ALA A 118 -5.71 -3.85 -7.85
N ILE A 119 -6.59 -2.85 -7.64
CA ILE A 119 -6.52 -1.56 -8.35
C ILE A 119 -6.31 -0.33 -7.44
N SER A 120 -6.37 -0.47 -6.11
CA SER A 120 -6.35 0.70 -5.22
C SER A 120 -4.99 1.02 -4.59
N ASN A 121 -3.99 0.17 -4.76
CA ASN A 121 -2.69 0.36 -4.11
C ASN A 121 -1.60 0.73 -5.12
N HIS A 122 -1.41 2.02 -5.31
CA HIS A 122 -0.41 2.59 -6.23
C HIS A 122 0.48 3.60 -5.48
N PRO A 123 1.65 3.98 -6.02
CA PRO A 123 2.41 5.08 -5.43
C PRO A 123 1.57 6.36 -5.48
N SER A 124 1.64 7.20 -4.45
CA SER A 124 0.91 8.47 -4.44
C SER A 124 1.52 9.47 -5.43
N PRO A 125 0.72 10.42 -5.98
CA PRO A 125 1.25 11.50 -6.80
C PRO A 125 2.35 12.29 -6.10
N MET A 126 2.22 12.53 -4.80
CA MET A 126 3.26 13.22 -4.00
C MET A 126 4.58 12.47 -3.97
N PHE A 127 4.54 11.13 -3.83
CA PHE A 127 5.74 10.30 -3.88
C PHE A 127 6.35 10.30 -5.29
N VAL A 128 5.51 10.25 -6.33
CA VAL A 128 5.99 10.29 -7.72
C VAL A 128 6.65 11.63 -8.03
N LEU A 129 5.99 12.74 -7.71
CA LEU A 129 6.48 14.09 -7.98
C LEU A 129 7.70 14.45 -7.12
N GLY A 130 7.62 14.17 -5.82
CA GLY A 130 8.65 14.59 -4.86
C GLY A 130 9.87 13.67 -4.83
N TYR A 131 9.70 12.36 -5.05
CA TYR A 131 10.80 11.42 -4.92
C TYR A 131 11.17 10.74 -6.24
N VAL A 132 10.23 10.07 -6.91
CA VAL A 132 10.54 9.27 -8.12
C VAL A 132 11.13 10.15 -9.22
N MET A 133 10.51 11.30 -9.51
CA MET A 133 11.00 12.24 -10.53
C MET A 133 12.37 12.83 -10.16
N ALA A 134 12.59 13.15 -8.88
CA ALA A 134 13.87 13.62 -8.42
C ALA A 134 14.99 12.57 -8.63
N GLN A 135 14.71 11.30 -8.37
CA GLN A 135 15.68 10.23 -8.60
C GLN A 135 15.90 9.95 -10.09
N ILE A 136 14.85 9.99 -10.92
CA ILE A 136 14.99 9.87 -12.38
C ILE A 136 15.89 10.99 -12.96
N ALA A 137 15.78 12.21 -12.43
CA ALA A 137 16.60 13.33 -12.86
C ALA A 137 18.10 13.17 -12.53
N LEU A 138 18.45 12.31 -11.55
CA LEU A 138 19.82 11.99 -11.18
C LEU A 138 20.46 10.90 -12.04
N ILE A 139 19.70 10.22 -12.92
CA ILE A 139 20.23 9.14 -13.75
C ILE A 139 21.25 9.66 -14.76
N PRO A 140 22.49 9.12 -14.78
CA PRO A 140 23.49 9.49 -15.77
C PRO A 140 23.00 9.20 -17.20
N SER A 141 23.34 10.07 -18.14
CA SER A 141 23.04 9.89 -19.57
C SER A 141 21.55 9.79 -19.91
N MET A 142 20.66 10.39 -19.13
CA MET A 142 19.24 10.46 -19.40
C MET A 142 18.93 11.59 -20.40
N ILE A 143 19.10 11.30 -21.69
CA ILE A 143 18.85 12.24 -22.81
C ILE A 143 17.89 11.59 -23.80
N PRO A 144 16.73 12.18 -24.13
CA PRO A 144 16.11 13.35 -23.47
C PRO A 144 15.62 13.03 -22.04
N PRO A 145 15.39 14.05 -21.20
CA PRO A 145 14.84 13.81 -19.85
C PRO A 145 13.50 13.12 -19.92
N CYS A 146 13.23 12.22 -18.95
CA CYS A 146 11.96 11.50 -18.89
C CYS A 146 10.82 12.46 -18.51
N PRO A 147 9.81 12.65 -19.35
CA PRO A 147 8.75 13.60 -19.06
C PRO A 147 7.80 13.05 -17.98
N LEU A 148 7.34 13.93 -17.09
CA LEU A 148 6.44 13.58 -15.98
C LEU A 148 5.19 12.80 -16.46
N TRP A 149 4.56 13.25 -17.56
CA TRP A 149 3.36 12.59 -18.07
C TRP A 149 3.60 11.12 -18.45
N ALA A 150 4.80 10.77 -18.94
CA ALA A 150 5.15 9.39 -19.29
C ALA A 150 5.29 8.52 -18.02
N VAL A 151 5.88 9.06 -16.95
CA VAL A 151 5.98 8.36 -15.65
C VAL A 151 4.61 8.15 -15.06
N LEU A 152 3.75 9.19 -15.04
CA LEU A 152 2.37 9.08 -14.57
C LEU A 152 1.55 8.10 -15.41
N ALA A 153 1.67 8.15 -16.75
CA ALA A 153 1.00 7.21 -17.62
C ALA A 153 1.47 5.77 -17.37
N ALA A 154 2.77 5.53 -17.24
CA ALA A 154 3.31 4.20 -16.96
C ALA A 154 2.83 3.63 -15.60
N LEU A 155 2.66 4.48 -14.59
CA LEU A 155 2.23 4.04 -13.26
C LEU A 155 0.70 3.88 -13.13
N TYR A 156 -0.10 4.72 -13.81
CA TYR A 156 -1.55 4.73 -13.58
C TYR A 156 -2.39 4.17 -14.73
N LEU A 157 -1.91 4.23 -15.98
CA LEU A 157 -2.66 3.69 -17.13
C LEU A 157 -2.90 2.16 -17.03
N PRO A 158 -1.95 1.35 -16.53
CA PRO A 158 -2.17 -0.10 -16.36
C PRO A 158 -3.32 -0.46 -15.42
N ILE A 159 -3.79 0.47 -14.58
CA ILE A 159 -4.98 0.26 -13.75
C ILE A 159 -6.21 -0.14 -14.60
N LEU A 160 -6.36 0.41 -15.80
CA LEU A 160 -7.49 0.11 -16.65
C LEU A 160 -7.53 -1.35 -17.12
N PRO A 161 -6.49 -1.91 -17.79
CA PRO A 161 -6.49 -3.33 -18.16
C PRO A 161 -6.49 -4.25 -16.95
N ILE A 162 -5.79 -3.91 -15.85
CA ILE A 162 -5.84 -4.67 -14.59
C ILE A 162 -7.26 -4.69 -14.03
N SER A 163 -7.96 -3.56 -14.06
CA SER A 163 -9.36 -3.47 -13.64
C SER A 163 -10.26 -4.43 -14.44
N MET A 164 -10.12 -4.46 -15.76
CA MET A 164 -10.90 -5.37 -16.61
C MET A 164 -10.61 -6.83 -16.27
N LEU A 165 -9.32 -7.19 -16.14
CA LEU A 165 -8.91 -8.54 -15.80
C LEU A 165 -9.37 -8.94 -14.39
N ALA A 166 -9.21 -8.07 -13.41
CA ALA A 166 -9.63 -8.34 -12.03
C ALA A 166 -11.15 -8.51 -11.90
N ARG A 167 -11.94 -7.71 -12.63
CA ARG A 167 -13.40 -7.90 -12.70
C ARG A 167 -13.77 -9.26 -13.27
N TYR A 168 -13.09 -9.69 -14.33
CA TYR A 168 -13.30 -11.02 -14.90
C TYR A 168 -12.91 -12.12 -13.91
N CYS A 169 -11.73 -12.05 -13.30
CA CYS A 169 -11.21 -13.06 -12.36
C CYS A 169 -12.09 -13.19 -11.10
N TYR A 170 -12.61 -12.09 -10.57
CA TYR A 170 -13.42 -12.10 -9.36
C TYR A 170 -14.93 -12.15 -9.63
N HIS A 171 -15.34 -12.24 -10.91
CA HIS A 171 -16.74 -12.19 -11.34
C HIS A 171 -17.47 -10.99 -10.71
N TYR A 172 -16.75 -9.86 -10.63
CA TYR A 172 -17.30 -8.66 -10.04
C TYR A 172 -18.19 -7.93 -11.04
N LYS A 173 -19.47 -7.81 -10.69
CA LYS A 173 -20.44 -6.91 -11.33
C LYS A 173 -20.94 -5.97 -10.25
N ARG A 174 -21.06 -4.69 -10.57
CA ARG A 174 -21.69 -3.73 -9.66
C ARG A 174 -23.09 -4.21 -9.35
N GLN A 175 -23.34 -4.56 -8.10
CA GLN A 175 -24.69 -4.78 -7.59
C GLN A 175 -25.16 -3.46 -6.99
N PRO A 176 -26.41 -3.03 -7.20
CA PRO A 176 -27.02 -2.05 -6.34
C PRO A 176 -26.88 -2.58 -4.91
N LEU A 177 -26.37 -1.78 -3.99
CA LEU A 177 -26.48 -2.11 -2.58
C LEU A 177 -27.98 -2.14 -2.29
N GLU A 178 -28.58 -3.32 -2.20
CA GLU A 178 -29.81 -3.47 -1.48
C GLU A 178 -29.52 -2.98 -0.06
N GLU A 179 -30.23 -1.94 0.32
CA GLU A 179 -30.29 -1.47 1.70
C GLU A 179 -30.83 -2.63 2.53
N THR A 180 -29.96 -3.49 2.99
CA THR A 180 -30.28 -4.38 4.12
C THR A 180 -29.14 -5.38 4.35
N TYR A 181 -28.21 -5.05 5.23
CA TYR A 181 -27.71 -6.05 6.16
C TYR A 181 -27.75 -5.45 7.56
N PRO A 182 -28.79 -5.77 8.35
CA PRO A 182 -28.62 -5.68 9.79
C PRO A 182 -27.48 -6.62 10.15
N VAL A 183 -26.54 -6.13 10.91
CA VAL A 183 -25.54 -6.96 11.60
C VAL A 183 -26.33 -7.93 12.48
N THR A 184 -26.62 -9.12 11.95
CA THR A 184 -27.04 -10.25 12.76
C THR A 184 -25.77 -10.74 13.46
N ALA A 185 -25.50 -10.17 14.65
CA ALA A 185 -24.81 -10.91 15.68
C ALA A 185 -25.52 -12.28 15.76
N GLN A 186 -24.81 -13.36 15.43
CA GLN A 186 -25.25 -14.71 15.78
C GLN A 186 -25.23 -14.80 17.31
N SER A 187 -26.31 -14.39 17.95
CA SER A 187 -26.62 -14.74 19.32
C SER A 187 -27.15 -16.16 19.29
N GLU A 188 -26.44 -17.06 19.95
CA GLU A 188 -26.96 -18.37 20.31
C GLU A 188 -28.28 -18.22 21.08
N PRO A 189 -29.29 -19.13 20.88
CA PRO A 189 -30.58 -19.03 21.56
C PRO A 189 -30.43 -19.48 23.02
N GLY A 190 -30.45 -18.54 23.96
CA GLY A 190 -30.53 -18.92 25.36
C GLY A 190 -30.09 -17.93 26.43
N THR A 191 -30.36 -16.61 26.30
CA THR A 191 -30.31 -15.72 27.47
C THR A 191 -31.42 -14.67 27.37
N PRO A 192 -32.18 -14.40 28.46
CA PRO A 192 -33.29 -13.47 28.41
C PRO A 192 -32.84 -12.02 28.25
N ALA A 193 -33.59 -11.32 27.42
CA ALA A 193 -33.46 -9.92 27.07
C ALA A 193 -33.46 -9.02 28.32
N CYS A 194 -32.37 -8.27 28.51
CA CYS A 194 -32.39 -6.99 29.15
C CYS A 194 -32.09 -5.92 28.10
N SER A 195 -33.13 -5.16 27.83
CA SER A 195 -33.23 -4.09 26.87
C SER A 195 -32.45 -2.87 27.33
N GLU A 196 -31.38 -2.50 26.58
CA GLU A 196 -31.07 -1.08 26.32
C GLU A 196 -30.57 -0.99 24.89
N PRO A 197 -30.98 0.00 24.07
CA PRO A 197 -30.48 0.18 22.71
C PRO A 197 -29.04 0.59 22.82
N GLU A 198 -28.11 -0.27 22.32
CA GLU A 198 -26.71 0.12 22.13
C GLU A 198 -26.69 1.39 21.29
N THR A 199 -26.40 2.48 21.99
CA THR A 199 -26.05 3.78 21.45
C THR A 199 -25.06 3.58 20.29
N THR A 200 -25.45 4.02 19.10
CA THR A 200 -24.54 4.28 17.97
C THR A 200 -23.26 4.83 18.54
N ALA A 201 -22.15 4.06 18.47
CA ALA A 201 -20.88 4.47 19.02
C ALA A 201 -20.52 5.81 18.37
N CYS A 202 -20.60 6.86 19.17
CA CYS A 202 -20.35 8.23 18.72
C CYS A 202 -18.90 8.27 18.21
N PHE A 203 -18.68 8.77 17.00
CA PHE A 203 -17.33 8.91 16.45
C PHE A 203 -16.46 9.73 17.42
N SER A 204 -15.45 9.09 17.99
CA SER A 204 -14.45 9.77 18.80
C SER A 204 -13.25 10.11 17.95
N PHE A 205 -13.00 11.40 17.77
CA PHE A 205 -11.86 11.89 17.00
C PHE A 205 -10.53 11.41 17.59
N ASP A 206 -10.39 11.44 18.93
CA ASP A 206 -9.17 11.02 19.62
C ASP A 206 -8.88 9.52 19.42
N THR A 207 -9.91 8.67 19.52
CA THR A 207 -9.77 7.22 19.28
C THR A 207 -9.39 6.95 17.82
N HIS A 208 -9.97 7.67 16.88
CA HIS A 208 -9.62 7.56 15.47
C HIS A 208 -8.18 8.01 15.20
N MET A 209 -7.77 9.14 15.76
CA MET A 209 -6.41 9.66 15.66
C MET A 209 -5.39 8.66 16.22
N MET A 210 -5.64 8.06 17.37
CA MET A 210 -4.76 7.04 17.96
C MET A 210 -4.64 5.81 17.06
N SER A 211 -5.73 5.35 16.44
CA SER A 211 -5.71 4.25 15.46
C SER A 211 -4.87 4.60 14.23
N CYS A 212 -4.88 5.86 13.79
CA CYS A 212 -4.01 6.34 12.71
C CYS A 212 -2.54 6.28 13.11
N PHE A 213 -2.18 6.74 14.32
CA PHE A 213 -0.80 6.64 14.82
C PHE A 213 -0.32 5.19 14.95
N GLU A 214 -1.15 4.29 15.48
CA GLU A 214 -0.82 2.87 15.56
C GLU A 214 -0.50 2.28 14.18
N THR A 215 -1.28 2.64 13.17
CA THR A 215 -1.03 2.22 11.79
C THR A 215 0.28 2.79 11.26
N MET A 216 0.55 4.08 11.53
CA MET A 216 1.79 4.74 11.10
C MET A 216 3.03 4.13 11.73
N VAL A 217 2.99 3.78 13.02
CA VAL A 217 4.11 3.11 13.71
C VAL A 217 4.38 1.73 13.10
N LYS A 218 3.33 0.95 12.79
CA LYS A 218 3.49 -0.35 12.11
C LYS A 218 4.15 -0.20 10.74
N ILE A 219 3.70 0.77 9.95
CA ILE A 219 4.29 1.07 8.63
C ILE A 219 5.77 1.46 8.79
N GLY A 220 6.09 2.36 9.73
CA GLY A 220 7.46 2.79 10.03
C GLY A 220 8.37 1.62 10.42
N GLY A 221 7.88 0.71 11.26
CA GLY A 221 8.61 -0.49 11.64
C GLY A 221 8.99 -1.36 10.43
N TYR A 222 8.08 -1.58 9.48
CA TYR A 222 8.40 -2.30 8.25
C TYR A 222 9.40 -1.55 7.38
N ILE A 223 9.26 -0.24 7.21
CA ILE A 223 10.21 0.57 6.44
C ILE A 223 11.62 0.42 7.02
N ILE A 224 11.78 0.60 8.34
CA ILE A 224 13.08 0.49 9.01
C ILE A 224 13.67 -0.92 8.82
N LEU A 225 12.90 -1.99 9.06
CA LEU A 225 13.38 -3.36 8.92
C LEU A 225 13.82 -3.68 7.48
N PHE A 226 13.05 -3.26 6.49
CA PHE A 226 13.39 -3.52 5.08
C PHE A 226 14.50 -2.62 4.57
N SER A 227 14.67 -1.40 5.11
CA SER A 227 15.83 -0.54 4.81
C SER A 227 17.12 -1.15 5.34
N ILE A 228 17.12 -1.70 6.56
CA ILE A 228 18.25 -2.44 7.11
C ILE A 228 18.57 -3.63 6.17
N LEU A 229 17.57 -4.45 5.83
CA LEU A 229 17.76 -5.61 4.95
C LEU A 229 18.31 -5.20 3.59
N ALA A 230 17.78 -4.17 2.97
CA ALA A 230 18.26 -3.66 1.68
C ALA A 230 19.73 -3.23 1.77
N LEU A 231 20.12 -2.52 2.84
CA LEU A 231 21.49 -2.08 3.01
C LEU A 231 22.47 -3.26 3.22
N TYR A 232 22.07 -4.29 3.98
CA TYR A 232 22.88 -5.50 4.10
C TYR A 232 23.07 -6.21 2.75
N LEU A 233 22.04 -6.25 1.91
CA LEU A 233 22.14 -6.83 0.57
C LEU A 233 23.08 -6.04 -0.36
N THR A 234 23.31 -4.75 -0.09
CA THR A 234 24.29 -3.96 -0.86
C THR A 234 25.73 -4.36 -0.58
N VAL A 235 26.02 -4.81 0.64
CA VAL A 235 27.39 -5.19 1.07
C VAL A 235 27.68 -6.65 0.81
N PHE A 236 26.66 -7.47 0.61
CA PHE A 236 26.85 -8.91 0.41
C PHE A 236 27.56 -9.21 -0.93
N PRO A 237 28.61 -10.04 -0.93
CA PRO A 237 29.48 -10.27 -2.09
C PRO A 237 28.88 -11.20 -3.13
N PHE A 238 27.60 -11.04 -3.48
CA PHE A 238 27.01 -11.76 -4.59
C PHE A 238 27.49 -11.20 -5.93
N GLN A 239 28.13 -12.03 -6.73
CA GLN A 239 28.37 -11.73 -8.14
C GLN A 239 27.07 -11.86 -8.92
N MET A 240 26.38 -10.75 -9.11
CA MET A 240 25.14 -10.68 -9.89
C MET A 240 25.36 -9.88 -11.17
N PRO A 241 24.60 -10.16 -12.24
CA PRO A 241 24.55 -9.29 -13.41
C PRO A 241 24.29 -7.84 -13.02
N PRO A 242 24.85 -6.84 -13.74
CA PRO A 242 24.80 -5.43 -13.36
C PRO A 242 23.37 -4.87 -13.14
N LEU A 243 22.37 -5.38 -13.87
CA LEU A 243 20.97 -4.96 -13.75
C LEU A 243 20.19 -5.73 -12.67
N LEU A 244 20.60 -6.96 -12.36
CA LEU A 244 19.84 -7.82 -11.43
C LEU A 244 19.94 -7.32 -9.99
N ARG A 245 21.12 -6.86 -9.57
CA ARG A 245 21.32 -6.37 -8.21
C ARG A 245 20.50 -5.12 -7.89
N PRO A 246 20.53 -4.03 -8.70
CA PRO A 246 19.66 -2.88 -8.49
C PRO A 246 18.17 -3.23 -8.53
N ALA A 247 17.75 -4.08 -9.46
CA ALA A 247 16.36 -4.56 -9.55
C ALA A 247 15.92 -5.33 -8.29
N LEU A 248 16.79 -6.21 -7.77
CA LEU A 248 16.54 -6.94 -6.52
C LEU A 248 16.36 -5.97 -5.34
N LEU A 249 17.25 -4.98 -5.21
CA LEU A 249 17.18 -3.99 -4.13
C LEU A 249 15.91 -3.16 -4.22
N GLY A 250 15.52 -2.72 -5.43
CA GLY A 250 14.23 -2.04 -5.67
C GLY A 250 13.02 -2.91 -5.35
N SER A 251 13.17 -4.24 -5.46
CA SER A 251 12.11 -5.19 -5.06
C SER A 251 12.04 -5.40 -3.55
N VAL A 252 13.14 -5.23 -2.81
CA VAL A 252 13.17 -5.40 -1.35
C VAL A 252 12.59 -4.17 -0.65
N GLU A 253 13.20 -3.00 -0.91
CA GLU A 253 12.75 -1.74 -0.34
C GLU A 253 12.84 -0.66 -1.44
N ILE A 254 11.70 -0.05 -1.71
CA ILE A 254 11.51 0.80 -2.87
C ILE A 254 12.42 2.04 -2.89
N THR A 255 12.60 2.71 -1.76
CA THR A 255 13.30 4.00 -1.73
C THR A 255 14.81 3.81 -1.84
N THR A 256 15.39 2.95 -1.02
CA THR A 256 16.80 2.57 -1.10
C THR A 256 17.12 1.97 -2.48
N GLY A 257 16.23 1.11 -2.99
CA GLY A 257 16.39 0.50 -4.30
C GLY A 257 16.36 1.52 -5.45
N ILE A 258 15.40 2.43 -5.46
CA ILE A 258 15.31 3.51 -6.46
C ILE A 258 16.57 4.39 -6.43
N GLN A 259 17.09 4.74 -5.25
CA GLN A 259 18.32 5.53 -5.12
C GLN A 259 19.53 4.80 -5.70
N ILE A 260 19.65 3.49 -5.44
CA ILE A 260 20.73 2.67 -6.00
C ILE A 260 20.60 2.53 -7.52
N ILE A 261 19.38 2.31 -8.02
CA ILE A 261 19.12 2.26 -9.47
C ILE A 261 19.52 3.58 -10.13
N ALA A 262 19.10 4.71 -9.55
CA ALA A 262 19.41 6.05 -10.08
C ALA A 262 20.92 6.31 -10.19
N SER A 263 21.72 5.83 -9.23
CA SER A 263 23.17 6.03 -9.22
C SER A 263 23.95 5.00 -10.05
N SER A 264 23.42 3.80 -10.28
CA SER A 264 24.16 2.68 -10.87
C SER A 264 23.70 2.26 -12.27
N VAL A 265 22.48 2.60 -12.68
CA VAL A 265 21.92 2.17 -13.98
C VAL A 265 21.68 3.38 -14.88
N PRO A 266 22.49 3.59 -15.93
CA PRO A 266 22.39 4.77 -16.78
C PRO A 266 21.21 4.71 -17.75
N GLY A 267 20.78 5.87 -18.20
CA GLY A 267 19.85 6.05 -19.33
C GLY A 267 18.42 5.53 -19.06
N LYS A 268 17.73 5.20 -20.15
CA LYS A 268 16.31 4.78 -20.10
C LYS A 268 16.07 3.52 -19.26
N MET A 269 17.04 2.62 -19.18
CA MET A 269 16.92 1.38 -18.41
C MET A 269 16.81 1.69 -16.91
N GLY A 270 17.58 2.67 -16.40
CA GLY A 270 17.45 3.14 -15.02
C GLY A 270 16.05 3.68 -14.73
N ALA A 271 15.51 4.51 -15.63
CA ALA A 271 14.15 5.04 -15.47
C ALA A 271 13.08 3.92 -15.48
N LEU A 272 13.18 2.94 -16.38
CA LEU A 272 12.26 1.79 -16.43
C LEU A 272 12.32 0.97 -15.14
N LEU A 273 13.51 0.69 -14.62
CA LEU A 273 13.66 -0.04 -13.35
C LEU A 273 13.11 0.76 -12.16
N ILE A 274 13.27 2.08 -12.13
CA ILE A 274 12.70 2.95 -11.11
C ILE A 274 11.16 2.90 -11.16
N ILE A 275 10.57 3.04 -12.36
CA ILE A 275 9.12 3.01 -12.56
C ILE A 275 8.56 1.64 -12.17
N GLY A 276 9.20 0.54 -12.61
CA GLY A 276 8.79 -0.82 -12.25
C GLY A 276 8.89 -1.08 -10.74
N SER A 277 9.98 -0.64 -10.08
CA SER A 277 10.12 -0.71 -8.62
C SER A 277 9.03 0.09 -7.90
N ALA A 278 8.72 1.29 -8.39
CA ALA A 278 7.64 2.12 -7.87
C ALA A 278 6.26 1.47 -8.08
N ALA A 279 6.01 0.87 -9.23
CA ALA A 279 4.78 0.14 -9.52
C ALA A 279 4.62 -1.09 -8.61
N PHE A 280 5.68 -1.87 -8.42
CA PHE A 280 5.69 -3.04 -7.54
C PHE A 280 5.49 -2.66 -6.07
N GLY A 281 6.14 -1.59 -5.60
CA GLY A 281 6.07 -1.13 -4.21
C GLY A 281 6.98 -1.86 -3.23
N GLY A 282 7.81 -2.79 -3.69
CA GLY A 282 8.73 -3.58 -2.89
C GLY A 282 8.07 -4.58 -1.93
N PHE A 283 8.87 -5.52 -1.40
CA PHE A 283 8.42 -6.41 -0.33
C PHE A 283 8.04 -5.62 0.93
N SER A 284 8.72 -4.52 1.23
CA SER A 284 8.35 -3.59 2.30
C SER A 284 6.88 -3.18 2.17
N GLY A 285 6.45 -2.69 1.00
CA GLY A 285 5.06 -2.31 0.72
C GLY A 285 4.06 -3.46 0.79
N ILE A 286 4.47 -4.69 0.40
CA ILE A 286 3.63 -5.89 0.54
C ILE A 286 3.40 -6.21 2.01
N PHE A 287 4.43 -6.16 2.86
CA PHE A 287 4.29 -6.41 4.29
C PHE A 287 3.52 -5.30 5.01
N GLN A 288 3.71 -4.03 4.63
CA GLN A 288 2.89 -2.92 5.09
C GLN A 288 1.42 -3.15 4.75
N THR A 289 1.11 -3.53 3.50
CA THR A 289 -0.24 -3.86 3.07
C THR A 289 -0.81 -5.03 3.88
N LYS A 290 -0.04 -6.10 4.09
CA LYS A 290 -0.46 -7.23 4.91
C LYS A 290 -0.82 -6.81 6.34
N SER A 291 -0.08 -5.85 6.93
CA SER A 291 -0.30 -5.40 8.31
C SER A 291 -1.62 -4.65 8.52
N VAL A 292 -2.16 -4.07 7.45
CA VAL A 292 -3.42 -3.32 7.48
C VAL A 292 -4.63 -4.15 6.99
N LEU A 293 -4.38 -5.30 6.34
CA LEU A 293 -5.43 -6.26 6.01
C LEU A 293 -5.79 -7.05 7.27
N LYS A 294 -6.94 -6.74 7.86
CA LYS A 294 -7.48 -7.45 9.01
C LYS A 294 -8.13 -8.77 8.58
N ASN A 295 -9.28 -9.12 9.15
CA ASN A 295 -9.97 -10.39 8.93
C ASN A 295 -10.87 -10.40 7.67
N ALA A 296 -10.75 -9.42 6.81
CA ALA A 296 -11.66 -9.14 5.69
C ALA A 296 -11.69 -10.19 4.56
N GLY A 297 -11.10 -11.36 4.73
CA GLY A 297 -11.05 -12.41 3.71
C GLY A 297 -10.24 -12.04 2.46
N LEU A 298 -9.40 -11.00 2.56
CA LEU A 298 -8.52 -10.54 1.49
C LEU A 298 -7.19 -11.29 1.53
N SER A 299 -6.71 -11.74 0.37
CA SER A 299 -5.49 -12.54 0.25
C SER A 299 -4.30 -11.67 -0.17
N ILE A 300 -3.26 -11.63 0.67
CA ILE A 300 -2.00 -10.96 0.32
C ILE A 300 -1.30 -11.64 -0.88
N ARG A 301 -1.52 -12.94 -1.12
CA ARG A 301 -0.97 -13.64 -2.29
C ARG A 301 -1.59 -13.11 -3.58
N HIS A 302 -2.91 -12.88 -3.62
CA HIS A 302 -3.58 -12.27 -4.77
C HIS A 302 -3.09 -10.84 -4.98
N TYR A 303 -2.94 -10.06 -3.90
CA TYR A 303 -2.37 -8.71 -3.99
C TYR A 303 -0.98 -8.73 -4.64
N MET A 304 -0.08 -9.62 -4.20
CA MET A 304 1.26 -9.75 -4.75
C MET A 304 1.24 -10.10 -6.25
N LEU A 305 0.35 -11.00 -6.69
CA LEU A 305 0.19 -11.32 -8.11
C LEU A 305 -0.23 -10.10 -8.94
N TRP A 306 -1.19 -9.31 -8.44
CA TRP A 306 -1.61 -8.07 -9.11
C TRP A 306 -0.48 -7.03 -9.17
N LYS A 307 0.34 -6.94 -8.14
CA LYS A 307 1.50 -6.03 -8.12
C LYS A 307 2.59 -6.45 -9.10
N ILE A 308 2.86 -7.74 -9.23
CA ILE A 308 3.78 -8.27 -10.25
C ILE A 308 3.25 -8.01 -11.66
N LEU A 309 1.95 -8.17 -11.89
CA LEU A 309 1.35 -7.90 -13.19
C LEU A 309 1.38 -6.39 -13.54
N HIS A 310 1.38 -5.52 -12.54
CA HIS A 310 1.42 -4.09 -12.71
C HIS A 310 2.85 -3.57 -12.98
N SER A 311 3.89 -4.22 -12.44
CA SER A 311 5.30 -3.80 -12.58
C SER A 311 5.94 -4.25 -13.90
#